data_389f39c228cd2bde2dcf0033a041b3e9
#
_entry.id   389f39c228cd2bde2dcf0033a041b3e9
#
_cell.length_a   1.000
_cell.length_b   1.000
_cell.length_c   1.000
_cell.angle_alpha   90.00
_cell.angle_beta   90.00
_cell.angle_gamma   90.00
#
_symmetry.space_group_name_H-M   'P 1'
#
loop_
_entity.id
_entity.type
_entity.pdbx_description
1 polymer ?
#
loop_
_entity_poly.entity_id
_entity_poly.type
_entity_poly.pdbx_seq_one_letter_code
_entity_poly.pdbx_strand_id
1 'polypeptide(L)'
;MRSRIFDCRFAAGIPQASAFAVALLILNGGCTSTIRPDPQYVVEENLLDILKDFQRLSHEDLYRFPIPKDVTGMNIMKATLIRLQDYEKKFPNRYSDIINFSKAMAYERLRDYDEAVKYYRNVSKSNGRLGSQAIKSIEALEAFQSILIMPLPTRDPFEYTEALDEKVEAWNEMVREYQGTAYEYLAKVEEERIDRAKVTFVDLNRHLLKDGNQLVILGYSQLVSKHRQSRNFNRYLLDFGDFYVELAKEYAAQYNPEGLLFNVEI
;
A
#
# COMPACT_ATOMS: atom_id res chain seq x y z
N MET A 1 16.83 33.80 24.50
CA MET A 1 17.45 34.92 23.82
C MET A 1 16.42 36.00 23.53
N ARG A 2 16.69 37.19 23.91
CA ARG A 2 15.94 38.41 24.14
C ARG A 2 14.84 38.75 23.13
N SER A 3 13.60 38.84 23.66
CA SER A 3 12.47 39.56 23.08
C SER A 3 12.72 41.06 23.14
N ARG A 4 12.57 41.76 22.02
CA ARG A 4 12.50 43.25 22.02
C ARG A 4 11.01 43.62 21.99
N ILE A 5 10.57 44.20 23.11
CA ILE A 5 9.30 44.90 23.26
C ILE A 5 9.52 46.30 22.66
N PHE A 6 8.70 46.67 21.67
CA PHE A 6 8.65 48.02 21.14
C PHE A 6 7.59 48.79 21.94
N ASP A 7 8.08 49.72 22.78
CA ASP A 7 7.27 50.75 23.43
C ASP A 7 6.88 51.82 22.39
N CYS A 8 5.63 51.83 21.97
CA CYS A 8 5.05 52.95 21.26
C CYS A 8 4.45 53.94 22.27
N ARG A 9 5.19 55.03 22.60
CA ARG A 9 4.61 56.17 23.28
C ARG A 9 3.77 56.98 22.29
N PHE A 10 2.47 56.98 22.47
CA PHE A 10 1.56 57.84 21.73
C PHE A 10 1.66 59.27 22.25
N ALA A 11 2.01 60.21 21.37
CA ALA A 11 1.91 61.63 21.59
C ALA A 11 0.44 62.05 21.51
N ALA A 12 -0.07 62.68 22.58
CA ALA A 12 -1.40 63.28 22.64
C ALA A 12 -1.50 64.50 21.74
N GLY A 13 -2.51 64.53 20.88
CA GLY A 13 -2.90 65.78 20.22
C GLY A 13 -3.33 65.69 18.76
N ILE A 14 -4.18 64.73 18.39
CA ILE A 14 -4.83 64.75 17.09
C ILE A 14 -6.35 64.82 17.30
N PRO A 15 -7.08 65.79 16.69
CA PRO A 15 -8.51 65.88 16.85
C PRO A 15 -9.23 64.65 16.29
N GLN A 16 -10.21 64.15 17.04
CA GLN A 16 -10.90 62.87 16.81
C GLN A 16 -11.49 62.70 15.40
N ALA A 17 -11.77 63.77 14.67
CA ALA A 17 -12.32 63.67 13.29
C ALA A 17 -11.32 63.23 12.23
N SER A 18 -10.00 63.52 12.43
CA SER A 18 -8.95 63.12 11.49
C SER A 18 -8.47 61.67 11.70
N ALA A 19 -8.64 61.14 12.90
CA ALA A 19 -8.28 59.75 13.22
C ALA A 19 -9.23 58.72 12.51
N PHE A 20 -10.49 59.05 12.37
CA PHE A 20 -11.44 58.18 11.66
C PHE A 20 -11.20 58.11 10.14
N ALA A 21 -10.79 59.22 9.51
CA ALA A 21 -10.50 59.27 8.09
C ALA A 21 -9.20 58.48 7.75
N VAL A 22 -8.18 58.54 8.64
CA VAL A 22 -6.94 57.79 8.47
C VAL A 22 -7.16 56.28 8.71
N ALA A 23 -8.00 55.91 9.68
CA ALA A 23 -8.38 54.53 9.92
C ALA A 23 -9.18 53.91 8.75
N LEU A 24 -10.05 54.66 8.10
CA LEU A 24 -10.82 54.23 6.91
C LEU A 24 -9.88 54.02 5.67
N LEU A 25 -8.87 54.86 5.53
CA LEU A 25 -7.87 54.70 4.45
C LEU A 25 -6.93 53.50 4.65
N ILE A 26 -6.62 53.16 5.90
CA ILE A 26 -5.79 51.99 6.20
C ILE A 26 -6.60 50.70 5.99
N LEU A 27 -7.91 50.71 6.25
CA LEU A 27 -8.77 49.54 6.02
C LEU A 27 -9.05 49.29 4.53
N ASN A 28 -8.92 50.28 3.66
CA ASN A 28 -9.08 50.15 2.21
C ASN A 28 -7.73 49.94 1.49
N GLY A 29 -6.59 50.09 2.20
CA GLY A 29 -5.24 49.87 1.68
C GLY A 29 -4.73 48.46 1.85
N GLY A 30 -5.59 47.47 2.13
CA GLY A 30 -5.25 46.05 2.02
C GLY A 30 -4.86 45.77 0.58
N CYS A 31 -3.55 45.78 0.28
CA CYS A 31 -3.02 45.26 -0.97
C CYS A 31 -3.44 43.76 -1.09
N THR A 32 -4.64 43.51 -1.53
CA THR A 32 -4.93 42.30 -2.25
C THR A 32 -4.24 42.43 -3.62
N SER A 33 -2.91 42.33 -3.63
CA SER A 33 -2.24 41.92 -4.86
C SER A 33 -2.74 40.49 -5.10
N THR A 34 -3.88 40.39 -5.75
CA THR A 34 -4.22 39.18 -6.48
C THR A 34 -3.12 39.06 -7.54
N ILE A 35 -2.03 38.41 -7.17
CA ILE A 35 -1.06 37.90 -8.13
C ILE A 35 -1.93 36.98 -8.99
N ARG A 36 -2.42 37.50 -10.11
CA ARG A 36 -3.06 36.66 -11.10
C ARG A 36 -1.95 35.70 -11.56
N PRO A 37 -2.10 34.39 -11.30
CA PRO A 37 -1.09 33.46 -11.76
C PRO A 37 -0.93 33.68 -13.26
N ASP A 38 0.32 33.78 -13.71
CA ASP A 38 0.63 33.91 -15.13
C ASP A 38 -0.04 32.73 -15.86
N PRO A 39 -0.93 32.97 -16.81
CA PRO A 39 -1.62 31.90 -17.54
C PRO A 39 -0.67 30.87 -18.14
N GLN A 40 0.56 31.25 -18.40
CA GLN A 40 1.61 30.36 -18.93
C GLN A 40 2.02 29.28 -17.94
N TYR A 41 2.01 29.56 -16.62
CA TYR A 41 2.45 28.63 -15.58
C TYR A 41 1.31 27.86 -14.90
N VAL A 42 0.06 28.23 -15.11
CA VAL A 42 -1.10 27.59 -14.49
C VAL A 42 -1.20 26.10 -14.86
N VAL A 43 -0.78 25.76 -16.08
CA VAL A 43 -0.82 24.38 -16.59
C VAL A 43 0.17 23.50 -15.84
N GLU A 44 1.41 23.97 -15.74
CA GLU A 44 2.51 23.28 -15.05
C GLU A 44 2.28 23.18 -13.56
N GLU A 45 1.87 24.27 -12.92
CA GLU A 45 1.60 24.32 -11.48
C GLU A 45 0.51 23.33 -11.06
N ASN A 46 -0.60 23.28 -11.79
CA ASN A 46 -1.66 22.33 -11.50
C ASN A 46 -1.20 20.88 -11.60
N LEU A 47 -0.40 20.53 -12.60
CA LEU A 47 0.13 19.19 -12.75
C LEU A 47 1.13 18.86 -11.65
N LEU A 48 2.05 19.79 -11.34
CA LEU A 48 3.05 19.63 -10.28
C LEU A 48 2.42 19.40 -8.92
N ASP A 49 1.33 20.10 -8.58
CA ASP A 49 0.61 19.88 -7.33
C ASP A 49 0.03 18.48 -7.23
N ILE A 50 -0.58 17.96 -8.31
CA ILE A 50 -1.11 16.60 -8.35
C ILE A 50 0.03 15.59 -8.18
N LEU A 51 1.13 15.76 -8.92
CA LEU A 51 2.26 14.84 -8.90
C LEU A 51 3.03 14.87 -7.58
N LYS A 52 3.20 16.04 -6.97
CA LYS A 52 3.85 16.18 -5.66
C LYS A 52 3.10 15.41 -4.59
N ASP A 53 1.78 15.59 -4.50
CA ASP A 53 0.96 14.86 -3.55
C ASP A 53 1.00 13.35 -3.81
N PHE A 54 0.84 12.94 -5.07
CA PHE A 54 0.89 11.54 -5.47
C PHE A 54 2.25 10.90 -5.16
N GLN A 55 3.36 11.59 -5.46
CA GLN A 55 4.70 11.09 -5.19
C GLN A 55 4.92 10.91 -3.69
N ARG A 56 4.55 11.91 -2.88
CA ARG A 56 4.66 11.81 -1.43
C ARG A 56 3.91 10.59 -0.89
N LEU A 57 2.64 10.43 -1.25
CA LEU A 57 1.80 9.32 -0.79
C LEU A 57 2.28 7.96 -1.30
N SER A 58 2.82 7.91 -2.51
CA SER A 58 3.33 6.66 -3.09
C SER A 58 4.66 6.19 -2.49
N HIS A 59 5.40 7.07 -1.81
CA HIS A 59 6.63 6.71 -1.10
C HIS A 59 6.40 6.30 0.36
N GLU A 60 5.29 6.71 0.96
CA GLU A 60 4.94 6.27 2.31
C GLU A 60 4.58 4.78 2.30
N ASP A 61 5.15 4.01 3.22
CA ASP A 61 4.92 2.56 3.31
C ASP A 61 3.44 2.20 3.41
N LEU A 62 2.66 3.02 4.15
CA LEU A 62 1.23 2.80 4.35
C LEU A 62 0.42 2.86 3.05
N TYR A 63 0.79 3.77 2.13
CA TYR A 63 0.03 4.05 0.90
C TYR A 63 0.73 3.56 -0.36
N ARG A 64 1.94 3.03 -0.26
CA ARG A 64 2.70 2.53 -1.40
C ARG A 64 1.91 1.48 -2.18
N PHE A 65 1.38 0.50 -1.44
CA PHE A 65 0.42 -0.49 -1.95
C PHE A 65 -0.62 -0.72 -0.86
N PRO A 66 -1.74 0.02 -0.88
CA PRO A 66 -2.77 -0.11 0.15
C PRO A 66 -3.33 -1.54 0.18
N ILE A 67 -3.64 -2.01 1.38
CA ILE A 67 -4.26 -3.31 1.57
C ILE A 67 -5.66 -3.27 0.90
N PRO A 68 -6.14 -4.37 0.29
CA PRO A 68 -7.44 -4.36 -0.40
C PRO A 68 -8.64 -3.88 0.43
N LYS A 69 -8.54 -3.99 1.77
CA LYS A 69 -9.57 -3.52 2.71
C LYS A 69 -9.31 -2.10 3.25
N ASP A 70 -8.16 -1.48 2.91
CA ASP A 70 -7.85 -0.11 3.31
C ASP A 70 -8.53 0.89 2.38
N VAL A 71 -9.75 1.27 2.77
CA VAL A 71 -10.58 2.22 2.01
C VAL A 71 -9.88 3.58 1.86
N THR A 72 -9.17 4.04 2.88
CA THR A 72 -8.48 5.34 2.88
C THR A 72 -7.34 5.37 1.86
N GLY A 73 -6.45 4.39 1.91
CA GLY A 73 -5.32 4.28 0.97
C GLY A 73 -5.80 4.10 -0.48
N MET A 74 -6.82 3.26 -0.70
CA MET A 74 -7.42 3.11 -2.02
C MET A 74 -8.07 4.40 -2.53
N ASN A 75 -8.77 5.15 -1.67
CA ASN A 75 -9.41 6.40 -2.05
C ASN A 75 -8.40 7.48 -2.45
N ILE A 76 -7.24 7.53 -1.80
CA ILE A 76 -6.16 8.46 -2.17
C ILE A 76 -5.70 8.19 -3.61
N MET A 77 -5.48 6.92 -3.99
CA MET A 77 -5.07 6.56 -5.35
C MET A 77 -6.18 6.85 -6.38
N LYS A 78 -7.44 6.56 -6.04
CA LYS A 78 -8.60 6.91 -6.87
C LYS A 78 -8.75 8.43 -7.05
N ALA A 79 -8.56 9.20 -5.98
CA ALA A 79 -8.59 10.66 -6.05
C ALA A 79 -7.51 11.21 -6.98
N THR A 80 -6.30 10.62 -6.96
CA THR A 80 -5.23 10.98 -7.92
C THR A 80 -5.66 10.74 -9.36
N LEU A 81 -6.27 9.59 -9.66
CA LEU A 81 -6.79 9.28 -11.00
C LEU A 81 -7.85 10.31 -11.45
N ILE A 82 -8.78 10.68 -10.56
CA ILE A 82 -9.80 11.70 -10.86
C ILE A 82 -9.15 13.06 -11.15
N ARG A 83 -8.21 13.50 -10.31
CA ARG A 83 -7.49 14.77 -10.51
C ARG A 83 -6.70 14.79 -11.83
N LEU A 84 -6.07 13.68 -12.21
CA LEU A 84 -5.38 13.57 -13.50
C LEU A 84 -6.34 13.57 -14.69
N GLN A 85 -7.51 12.92 -14.57
CA GLN A 85 -8.56 12.95 -15.60
C GLN A 85 -9.14 14.36 -15.77
N ASP A 86 -9.40 15.07 -14.68
CA ASP A 86 -9.92 16.43 -14.74
C ASP A 86 -8.88 17.41 -15.29
N TYR A 87 -7.60 17.18 -15.01
CA TYR A 87 -6.50 17.92 -15.62
C TYR A 87 -6.48 17.73 -17.16
N GLU A 88 -6.60 16.49 -17.66
CA GLU A 88 -6.64 16.22 -19.10
C GLU A 88 -7.84 16.87 -19.80
N LYS A 89 -9.01 16.89 -19.14
CA LYS A 89 -10.19 17.59 -19.68
C LYS A 89 -9.95 19.09 -19.79
N LYS A 90 -9.26 19.68 -18.80
CA LYS A 90 -8.98 21.12 -18.75
C LYS A 90 -7.85 21.52 -19.68
N PHE A 91 -6.85 20.66 -19.85
CA PHE A 91 -5.63 20.90 -20.64
C PHE A 91 -5.34 19.73 -21.59
N PRO A 92 -6.15 19.56 -22.65
CA PRO A 92 -6.01 18.41 -23.54
C PRO A 92 -4.66 18.40 -24.25
N ASN A 93 -4.10 17.19 -24.42
CA ASN A 93 -2.81 16.92 -25.08
C ASN A 93 -1.57 17.57 -24.42
N ARG A 94 -1.70 18.07 -23.19
CA ARG A 94 -0.55 18.57 -22.43
C ARG A 94 -0.01 17.48 -21.52
N TYR A 95 1.29 17.24 -21.62
CA TYR A 95 2.03 16.30 -20.75
C TYR A 95 1.45 14.87 -20.71
N SER A 96 0.91 14.40 -21.84
CA SER A 96 0.20 13.11 -21.93
C SER A 96 1.04 11.94 -21.43
N ASP A 97 2.36 11.93 -21.69
CA ASP A 97 3.24 10.85 -21.24
C ASP A 97 3.36 10.82 -19.70
N ILE A 98 3.53 11.99 -19.09
CA ILE A 98 3.62 12.12 -17.63
C ILE A 98 2.30 11.69 -16.98
N ILE A 99 1.18 12.12 -17.53
CA ILE A 99 -0.16 11.81 -17.02
C ILE A 99 -0.44 10.31 -17.16
N ASN A 100 -0.19 9.73 -18.33
CA ASN A 100 -0.38 8.30 -18.55
C ASN A 100 0.53 7.47 -17.65
N PHE A 101 1.80 7.86 -17.48
CA PHE A 101 2.71 7.18 -16.57
C PHE A 101 2.21 7.25 -15.12
N SER A 102 1.74 8.41 -14.66
CA SER A 102 1.22 8.60 -13.30
C SER A 102 -0.09 7.84 -13.08
N LYS A 103 -0.96 7.76 -14.10
CA LYS A 103 -2.17 6.92 -14.05
C LYS A 103 -1.81 5.44 -13.95
N ALA A 104 -0.85 4.97 -14.77
CA ALA A 104 -0.37 3.60 -14.71
C ALA A 104 0.13 3.26 -13.30
N MET A 105 0.96 4.12 -12.71
CA MET A 105 1.44 3.94 -11.33
C MET A 105 0.28 3.93 -10.30
N ALA A 106 -0.76 4.74 -10.48
CA ALA A 106 -1.89 4.75 -9.56
C ALA A 106 -2.73 3.46 -9.68
N TYR A 107 -2.97 2.96 -10.89
CA TYR A 107 -3.64 1.68 -11.13
C TYR A 107 -2.84 0.50 -10.56
N GLU A 108 -1.52 0.50 -10.75
CA GLU A 108 -0.62 -0.50 -10.16
C GLU A 108 -0.77 -0.57 -8.63
N ARG A 109 -0.86 0.58 -7.95
CA ARG A 109 -1.07 0.64 -6.50
C ARG A 109 -2.47 0.23 -6.07
N LEU A 110 -3.44 0.38 -6.95
CA LEU A 110 -4.80 -0.16 -6.78
C LEU A 110 -4.89 -1.65 -7.11
N ARG A 111 -3.79 -2.26 -7.59
CA ARG A 111 -3.70 -3.65 -8.05
C ARG A 111 -4.58 -3.95 -9.28
N ASP A 112 -4.90 -2.91 -10.04
CA ASP A 112 -5.53 -3.01 -11.36
C ASP A 112 -4.44 -3.04 -12.42
N TYR A 113 -3.79 -4.22 -12.52
CA TYR A 113 -2.59 -4.38 -13.34
C TYR A 113 -2.89 -4.28 -14.84
N ASP A 114 -4.07 -4.67 -15.28
CA ASP A 114 -4.49 -4.60 -16.68
C ASP A 114 -4.59 -3.14 -17.14
N GLU A 115 -5.26 -2.29 -16.36
CA GLU A 115 -5.29 -0.85 -16.64
C GLU A 115 -3.90 -0.22 -16.51
N ALA A 116 -3.09 -0.63 -15.54
CA ALA A 116 -1.72 -0.14 -15.40
C ALA A 116 -0.89 -0.42 -16.67
N VAL A 117 -0.89 -1.67 -17.17
CA VAL A 117 -0.19 -2.08 -18.39
C VAL A 117 -0.70 -1.29 -19.61
N LYS A 118 -1.99 -1.08 -19.72
CA LYS A 118 -2.60 -0.31 -20.82
C LYS A 118 -2.07 1.14 -20.85
N TYR A 119 -2.01 1.81 -19.71
CA TYR A 119 -1.47 3.16 -19.62
C TYR A 119 0.05 3.20 -19.84
N TYR A 120 0.82 2.24 -19.30
CA TYR A 120 2.25 2.11 -19.59
C TYR A 120 2.53 1.88 -21.09
N ARG A 121 1.73 1.07 -21.78
CA ARG A 121 1.84 0.87 -23.24
C ARG A 121 1.62 2.14 -24.04
N ASN A 122 0.79 3.08 -23.56
CA ASN A 122 0.67 4.38 -24.20
C ASN A 122 1.96 5.20 -24.10
N VAL A 123 2.64 5.13 -22.94
CA VAL A 123 3.91 5.84 -22.69
C VAL A 123 5.09 5.18 -23.38
N SER A 124 5.10 3.84 -23.50
CA SER A 124 6.22 3.09 -24.09
C SER A 124 6.49 3.45 -25.57
N LYS A 125 5.51 4.06 -26.24
CA LYS A 125 5.64 4.55 -27.63
C LYS A 125 6.45 5.84 -27.73
N SER A 126 6.66 6.54 -26.61
CA SER A 126 7.43 7.78 -26.61
C SER A 126 8.93 7.52 -26.54
N ASN A 127 9.70 8.29 -27.33
CA ASN A 127 11.15 8.25 -27.32
C ASN A 127 11.70 9.06 -26.14
N GLY A 128 11.78 8.46 -24.96
CA GLY A 128 12.28 9.17 -23.79
C GLY A 128 12.50 8.29 -22.58
N ARG A 129 12.98 8.91 -21.51
CA ARG A 129 13.25 8.20 -20.23
C ARG A 129 11.99 7.53 -19.68
N LEU A 130 10.83 8.19 -19.82
CA LEU A 130 9.56 7.61 -19.35
C LEU A 130 9.15 6.41 -20.20
N GLY A 131 9.36 6.43 -21.52
CA GLY A 131 9.09 5.29 -22.39
C GLY A 131 9.90 4.06 -22.00
N SER A 132 11.21 4.24 -21.79
CA SER A 132 12.10 3.15 -21.34
C SER A 132 11.70 2.61 -19.96
N GLN A 133 11.28 3.51 -19.05
CA GLN A 133 10.80 3.09 -17.73
C GLN A 133 9.46 2.36 -17.82
N ALA A 134 8.56 2.79 -18.69
CA ALA A 134 7.27 2.13 -18.92
C ALA A 134 7.45 0.71 -19.46
N ILE A 135 8.41 0.47 -20.37
CA ILE A 135 8.73 -0.89 -20.84
C ILE A 135 9.15 -1.78 -19.67
N LYS A 136 10.09 -1.33 -18.84
CA LYS A 136 10.51 -2.10 -17.64
C LYS A 136 9.36 -2.37 -16.68
N SER A 137 8.46 -1.39 -16.51
CA SER A 137 7.28 -1.58 -15.65
C SER A 137 6.30 -2.59 -16.24
N ILE A 138 6.12 -2.64 -17.57
CA ILE A 138 5.31 -3.65 -18.24
C ILE A 138 5.91 -5.04 -18.01
N GLU A 139 7.20 -5.23 -18.29
CA GLU A 139 7.89 -6.50 -18.09
C GLU A 139 7.74 -7.02 -16.66
N ALA A 140 7.96 -6.15 -15.67
CA ALA A 140 7.81 -6.50 -14.27
C ALA A 140 6.35 -6.84 -13.89
N LEU A 141 5.37 -6.10 -14.42
CA LEU A 141 3.95 -6.39 -14.16
C LEU A 141 3.48 -7.68 -14.83
N GLU A 142 3.93 -7.97 -16.04
CA GLU A 142 3.60 -9.21 -16.76
C GLU A 142 4.23 -10.41 -16.02
N ALA A 143 5.46 -10.31 -15.54
CA ALA A 143 6.08 -11.31 -14.67
C ALA A 143 5.29 -11.51 -13.38
N PHE A 144 4.89 -10.41 -12.72
CA PHE A 144 4.11 -10.45 -11.49
C PHE A 144 2.74 -11.11 -11.71
N GLN A 145 2.03 -10.75 -12.77
CA GLN A 145 0.74 -11.34 -13.12
C GLN A 145 0.85 -12.83 -13.43
N SER A 146 1.92 -13.26 -14.12
CA SER A 146 2.13 -14.68 -14.43
C SER A 146 2.20 -15.54 -13.17
N ILE A 147 2.85 -15.05 -12.11
CA ILE A 147 2.89 -15.75 -10.82
C ILE A 147 1.53 -15.71 -10.11
N LEU A 148 0.81 -14.57 -10.19
CA LEU A 148 -0.52 -14.47 -9.57
C LEU A 148 -1.49 -15.53 -10.12
N ILE A 149 -1.48 -15.76 -11.44
CA ILE A 149 -2.39 -16.68 -12.12
C ILE A 149 -1.92 -18.14 -12.11
N MET A 150 -0.74 -18.45 -11.55
CA MET A 150 -0.31 -19.83 -11.38
C MET A 150 -1.43 -20.66 -10.72
N PRO A 151 -1.83 -21.79 -11.34
CA PRO A 151 -2.96 -22.56 -10.85
C PRO A 151 -2.65 -23.18 -9.48
N LEU A 152 -3.66 -23.23 -8.62
CA LEU A 152 -3.60 -23.97 -7.35
C LEU A 152 -4.61 -25.12 -7.46
N PRO A 153 -4.16 -26.38 -7.52
CA PRO A 153 -5.05 -27.53 -7.54
C PRO A 153 -5.83 -27.58 -6.22
N THR A 154 -7.13 -27.88 -6.29
CA THR A 154 -8.01 -27.86 -5.10
C THR A 154 -8.44 -29.24 -4.64
N ARG A 155 -8.11 -30.30 -5.39
CA ARG A 155 -8.61 -31.66 -5.15
C ARG A 155 -7.69 -32.50 -4.29
N ASP A 156 -6.37 -32.34 -4.44
CA ASP A 156 -5.37 -33.10 -3.71
C ASP A 156 -4.59 -32.17 -2.75
N PRO A 157 -4.60 -32.46 -1.44
CA PRO A 157 -3.84 -31.67 -0.47
C PRO A 157 -2.33 -31.64 -0.71
N PHE A 158 -1.75 -32.71 -1.25
CA PHE A 158 -0.31 -32.77 -1.52
C PHE A 158 0.03 -31.92 -2.74
N GLU A 159 -0.71 -32.07 -3.85
CA GLU A 159 -0.55 -31.23 -5.04
C GLU A 159 -0.76 -29.74 -4.71
N TYR A 160 -1.70 -29.43 -3.80
CA TYR A 160 -1.94 -28.07 -3.36
C TYR A 160 -0.75 -27.47 -2.62
N THR A 161 -0.16 -28.22 -1.69
CA THR A 161 1.03 -27.73 -0.94
C THR A 161 2.25 -27.61 -1.84
N GLU A 162 2.46 -28.53 -2.77
CA GLU A 162 3.54 -28.47 -3.76
C GLU A 162 3.39 -27.23 -4.67
N ALA A 163 2.19 -26.97 -5.17
CA ALA A 163 1.90 -25.78 -5.97
C ALA A 163 2.08 -24.47 -5.19
N LEU A 164 1.81 -24.46 -3.86
CA LEU A 164 2.14 -23.32 -3.02
C LEU A 164 3.65 -23.12 -2.87
N ASP A 165 4.43 -24.21 -2.74
CA ASP A 165 5.90 -24.13 -2.66
C ASP A 165 6.51 -23.63 -3.97
N GLU A 166 6.06 -24.09 -5.12
CA GLU A 166 6.45 -23.58 -6.43
C GLU A 166 6.15 -22.08 -6.56
N LYS A 167 4.98 -21.66 -6.09
CA LYS A 167 4.58 -20.26 -6.12
C LYS A 167 5.43 -19.39 -5.18
N VAL A 168 5.81 -19.89 -4.01
CA VAL A 168 6.74 -19.22 -3.09
C VAL A 168 8.11 -19.04 -3.76
N GLU A 169 8.62 -20.08 -4.43
CA GLU A 169 9.92 -19.97 -5.11
C GLU A 169 9.86 -18.97 -6.27
N ALA A 170 8.78 -18.94 -7.05
CA ALA A 170 8.59 -17.93 -8.09
C ALA A 170 8.59 -16.50 -7.52
N TRP A 171 7.95 -16.27 -6.36
CA TRP A 171 8.02 -14.98 -5.67
C TRP A 171 9.43 -14.66 -5.16
N ASN A 172 10.16 -15.65 -4.64
CA ASN A 172 11.56 -15.47 -4.23
C ASN A 172 12.45 -15.06 -5.41
N GLU A 173 12.26 -15.64 -6.59
CA GLU A 173 12.98 -15.27 -7.81
C GLU A 173 12.66 -13.82 -8.18
N MET A 174 11.39 -13.44 -8.15
CA MET A 174 10.98 -12.06 -8.43
C MET A 174 11.58 -11.07 -7.42
N VAL A 175 11.65 -11.41 -6.12
CA VAL A 175 12.33 -10.59 -5.10
C VAL A 175 13.80 -10.37 -5.46
N ARG A 176 14.50 -11.41 -5.93
CA ARG A 176 15.91 -11.31 -6.35
C ARG A 176 16.09 -10.46 -7.61
N GLU A 177 15.27 -10.68 -8.62
CA GLU A 177 15.36 -10.01 -9.91
C GLU A 177 15.04 -8.52 -9.82
N TYR A 178 14.01 -8.15 -9.05
CA TYR A 178 13.54 -6.78 -8.92
C TYR A 178 14.00 -6.08 -7.64
N GLN A 179 15.13 -6.49 -7.08
CA GLN A 179 15.69 -5.91 -5.86
C GLN A 179 15.87 -4.38 -5.98
N GLY A 180 15.52 -3.64 -4.93
CA GLY A 180 15.58 -2.17 -4.89
C GLY A 180 14.44 -1.47 -5.63
N THR A 181 13.51 -2.19 -6.26
CA THR A 181 12.34 -1.65 -6.93
C THR A 181 11.07 -1.74 -6.09
N ALA A 182 9.99 -1.13 -6.55
CA ALA A 182 8.67 -1.28 -5.92
C ALA A 182 8.14 -2.73 -6.03
N TYR A 183 8.57 -3.47 -7.03
CA TYR A 183 8.15 -4.86 -7.27
C TYR A 183 8.75 -5.83 -6.26
N GLU A 184 9.95 -5.57 -5.75
CA GLU A 184 10.50 -6.33 -4.61
C GLU A 184 9.55 -6.31 -3.41
N TYR A 185 9.01 -5.12 -3.09
CA TYR A 185 8.04 -5.02 -1.98
C TYR A 185 6.76 -5.79 -2.25
N LEU A 186 6.21 -5.68 -3.48
CA LEU A 186 5.01 -6.43 -3.86
C LEU A 186 5.23 -7.93 -3.80
N ALA A 187 6.33 -8.42 -4.34
CA ALA A 187 6.68 -9.84 -4.33
C ALA A 187 6.80 -10.38 -2.90
N LYS A 188 7.47 -9.63 -1.99
CA LYS A 188 7.55 -9.99 -0.56
C LYS A 188 6.19 -10.07 0.13
N VAL A 189 5.27 -9.16 -0.21
CA VAL A 189 3.90 -9.18 0.35
C VAL A 189 3.12 -10.40 -0.15
N GLU A 190 3.26 -10.76 -1.42
CA GLU A 190 2.60 -11.93 -1.98
C GLU A 190 3.22 -13.24 -1.48
N GLU A 191 4.55 -13.30 -1.35
CA GLU A 191 5.26 -14.42 -0.73
C GLU A 191 4.76 -14.66 0.71
N GLU A 192 4.70 -13.62 1.53
CA GLU A 192 4.16 -13.69 2.90
C GLU A 192 2.71 -14.20 2.90
N ARG A 193 1.90 -13.76 1.94
CA ARG A 193 0.51 -14.19 1.80
C ARG A 193 0.41 -15.69 1.50
N ILE A 194 1.29 -16.21 0.65
CA ILE A 194 1.32 -17.64 0.32
C ILE A 194 1.86 -18.46 1.49
N ASP A 195 2.93 -18.02 2.16
CA ASP A 195 3.45 -18.69 3.36
C ASP A 195 2.36 -18.81 4.44
N ARG A 196 1.60 -17.75 4.66
CA ARG A 196 0.45 -17.79 5.58
C ARG A 196 -0.64 -18.75 5.11
N ALA A 197 -0.99 -18.73 3.82
CA ALA A 197 -2.00 -19.63 3.27
C ALA A 197 -1.61 -21.09 3.45
N LYS A 198 -0.31 -21.43 3.30
CA LYS A 198 0.22 -22.76 3.53
C LYS A 198 0.01 -23.21 4.98
N VAL A 199 0.39 -22.37 5.96
CA VAL A 199 0.18 -22.69 7.38
C VAL A 199 -1.30 -22.88 7.70
N THR A 200 -2.16 -21.97 7.20
CA THR A 200 -3.62 -22.08 7.40
C THR A 200 -4.18 -23.37 6.79
N PHE A 201 -3.71 -23.75 5.61
CA PHE A 201 -4.14 -24.97 4.96
C PHE A 201 -3.75 -26.22 5.77
N VAL A 202 -2.50 -26.28 6.25
CA VAL A 202 -2.01 -27.39 7.08
C VAL A 202 -2.81 -27.47 8.39
N ASP A 203 -3.09 -26.33 9.03
CA ASP A 203 -3.86 -26.26 10.27
C ASP A 203 -5.29 -26.78 10.09
N LEU A 204 -5.98 -26.34 9.05
CA LEU A 204 -7.33 -26.81 8.74
C LEU A 204 -7.38 -28.31 8.44
N ASN A 205 -6.30 -28.90 7.93
CA ASN A 205 -6.23 -30.31 7.54
C ASN A 205 -5.39 -31.16 8.52
N ARG A 206 -4.94 -30.62 9.65
CA ARG A 206 -3.97 -31.27 10.55
C ARG A 206 -4.40 -32.64 11.06
N HIS A 207 -5.71 -32.85 11.26
CA HIS A 207 -6.26 -34.14 11.71
C HIS A 207 -6.24 -35.24 10.63
N LEU A 208 -6.08 -34.85 9.36
CA LEU A 208 -5.98 -35.75 8.21
C LEU A 208 -4.54 -36.07 7.84
N LEU A 209 -3.60 -35.27 8.36
CA LEU A 209 -2.19 -35.35 8.02
C LEU A 209 -1.42 -36.15 9.08
N LYS A 210 -0.50 -37.01 8.64
CA LYS A 210 0.45 -37.63 9.56
C LYS A 210 1.30 -36.53 10.21
N ASP A 211 1.39 -36.55 11.53
CA ASP A 211 2.11 -35.57 12.35
C ASP A 211 1.62 -34.11 12.12
N GLY A 212 0.32 -33.94 11.81
CA GLY A 212 -0.26 -32.66 11.40
C GLY A 212 -0.03 -31.51 12.40
N ASN A 213 -0.15 -31.80 13.71
CA ASN A 213 0.14 -30.78 14.75
C ASN A 213 1.60 -30.29 14.70
N GLN A 214 2.56 -31.20 14.42
CA GLN A 214 3.98 -30.82 14.29
C GLN A 214 4.22 -29.99 13.03
N LEU A 215 3.53 -30.32 11.94
CA LEU A 215 3.59 -29.54 10.69
C LEU A 215 3.04 -28.13 10.87
N VAL A 216 1.96 -27.96 11.63
CA VAL A 216 1.44 -26.62 11.97
C VAL A 216 2.43 -25.82 12.83
N ILE A 217 3.02 -26.45 13.86
CA ILE A 217 4.04 -25.80 14.71
C ILE A 217 5.23 -25.36 13.86
N LEU A 218 5.72 -26.22 12.98
CA LEU A 218 6.82 -25.90 12.08
C LEU A 218 6.45 -24.75 11.14
N GLY A 219 5.25 -24.80 10.56
CA GLY A 219 4.73 -23.76 9.67
C GLY A 219 4.66 -22.39 10.34
N TYR A 220 4.05 -22.29 11.52
CA TYR A 220 4.03 -21.03 12.27
C TYR A 220 5.42 -20.57 12.70
N SER A 221 6.30 -21.47 13.11
CA SER A 221 7.68 -21.13 13.47
C SER A 221 8.45 -20.54 12.28
N GLN A 222 8.29 -21.11 11.09
CA GLN A 222 8.87 -20.60 9.85
C GLN A 222 8.26 -19.24 9.47
N LEU A 223 6.92 -19.10 9.50
CA LEU A 223 6.22 -17.86 9.20
C LEU A 223 6.70 -16.70 10.09
N VAL A 224 6.74 -16.92 11.41
CA VAL A 224 7.21 -15.94 12.39
C VAL A 224 8.70 -15.61 12.20
N SER A 225 9.55 -16.60 11.94
CA SER A 225 10.98 -16.37 11.79
C SER A 225 11.33 -15.62 10.49
N LYS A 226 10.65 -15.94 9.39
CA LYS A 226 10.88 -15.37 8.07
C LYS A 226 10.33 -13.93 7.97
N HIS A 227 9.15 -13.67 8.56
CA HIS A 227 8.44 -12.41 8.40
C HIS A 227 8.47 -11.49 9.64
N ARG A 228 9.61 -11.47 10.37
CA ARG A 228 9.80 -10.66 11.60
C ARG A 228 9.56 -9.16 11.41
N GLN A 229 9.82 -8.63 10.21
CA GLN A 229 9.65 -7.22 9.89
C GLN A 229 8.30 -6.90 9.26
N SER A 230 7.44 -7.90 9.12
CA SER A 230 6.11 -7.71 8.55
C SER A 230 5.19 -6.93 9.49
N ARG A 231 4.28 -6.16 8.91
CA ARG A 231 3.16 -5.52 9.63
C ARG A 231 2.24 -6.54 10.31
N ASN A 232 2.22 -7.78 9.80
CA ASN A 232 1.39 -8.86 10.31
C ASN A 232 2.09 -9.69 11.40
N PHE A 233 3.34 -9.39 11.74
CA PHE A 233 4.15 -10.19 12.66
C PHE A 233 3.45 -10.48 13.99
N ASN A 234 2.90 -9.44 14.65
CA ASN A 234 2.18 -9.61 15.93
C ASN A 234 0.94 -10.49 15.77
N ARG A 235 0.28 -10.44 14.61
CA ARG A 235 -0.86 -11.31 14.34
C ARG A 235 -0.42 -12.76 14.21
N TYR A 236 0.70 -13.03 13.54
CA TYR A 236 1.22 -14.40 13.44
C TYR A 236 1.61 -14.98 14.78
N LEU A 237 2.15 -14.17 15.70
CA LEU A 237 2.42 -14.59 17.07
C LEU A 237 1.14 -14.92 17.82
N LEU A 238 0.08 -14.13 17.64
CA LEU A 238 -1.22 -14.40 18.26
C LEU A 238 -1.86 -15.67 17.67
N ASP A 239 -1.93 -15.78 16.34
CA ASP A 239 -2.46 -16.95 15.64
C ASP A 239 -1.71 -18.24 16.11
N PHE A 240 -0.38 -18.16 16.29
CA PHE A 240 0.43 -19.27 16.80
C PHE A 240 0.15 -19.58 18.28
N GLY A 241 -0.03 -18.55 19.12
CA GLY A 241 -0.44 -18.72 20.52
C GLY A 241 -1.82 -19.35 20.64
N ASP A 242 -2.77 -18.91 19.85
CA ASP A 242 -4.13 -19.45 19.79
C ASP A 242 -4.12 -20.92 19.40
N PHE A 243 -3.29 -21.31 18.43
CA PHE A 243 -3.09 -22.71 18.07
C PHE A 243 -2.61 -23.58 19.26
N TYR A 244 -1.64 -23.10 20.05
CA TYR A 244 -1.22 -23.84 21.26
C TYR A 244 -2.32 -23.96 22.31
N VAL A 245 -3.16 -22.93 22.45
CA VAL A 245 -4.32 -22.99 23.36
C VAL A 245 -5.33 -24.03 22.88
N GLU A 246 -5.58 -24.10 21.57
CA GLU A 246 -6.46 -25.14 21.01
C GLU A 246 -5.89 -26.54 21.22
N LEU A 247 -4.61 -26.74 20.93
CA LEU A 247 -3.94 -28.01 21.13
C LEU A 247 -3.98 -28.47 22.59
N ALA A 248 -3.79 -27.53 23.54
CA ALA A 248 -3.90 -27.82 24.96
C ALA A 248 -5.33 -28.22 25.38
N LYS A 249 -6.36 -27.58 24.81
CA LYS A 249 -7.76 -27.94 25.03
C LYS A 249 -8.08 -29.32 24.49
N GLU A 250 -7.63 -29.65 23.27
CA GLU A 250 -7.79 -30.96 22.67
C GLU A 250 -7.14 -32.06 23.54
N TYR A 251 -5.91 -31.80 23.99
CA TYR A 251 -5.20 -32.71 24.89
C TYR A 251 -5.93 -32.89 26.20
N ALA A 252 -6.39 -31.80 26.83
CA ALA A 252 -7.13 -31.86 28.07
C ALA A 252 -8.46 -32.63 27.91
N ALA A 253 -9.15 -32.41 26.79
CA ALA A 253 -10.41 -33.15 26.48
C ALA A 253 -10.16 -34.64 26.28
N GLN A 254 -9.04 -35.00 25.63
CA GLN A 254 -8.68 -36.40 25.39
C GLN A 254 -8.27 -37.15 26.68
N TYR A 255 -7.60 -36.47 27.59
CA TYR A 255 -7.07 -37.05 28.83
C TYR A 255 -7.81 -36.59 30.10
N ASN A 256 -8.99 -35.99 29.96
CA ASN A 256 -9.81 -35.58 31.09
C ASN A 256 -10.22 -36.81 31.88
N PRO A 257 -9.76 -36.95 33.16
CA PRO A 257 -10.10 -38.09 34.00
C PRO A 257 -11.61 -38.23 34.26
N GLU A 258 -12.39 -37.13 34.20
CA GLU A 258 -13.84 -37.17 34.30
C GLU A 258 -14.49 -37.75 33.01
N GLY A 259 -13.89 -37.56 31.84
CA GLY A 259 -14.32 -38.20 30.60
C GLY A 259 -13.84 -39.65 30.46
N LEU A 260 -12.75 -40.01 31.16
CA LEU A 260 -12.26 -41.39 31.29
C LEU A 260 -13.01 -42.14 32.39
N LEU A 261 -13.88 -41.45 33.12
CA LEU A 261 -14.76 -42.08 34.08
C LEU A 261 -15.71 -43.03 33.39
N PHE A 262 -15.18 -44.23 33.24
CA PHE A 262 -15.96 -45.44 33.48
C PHE A 262 -16.85 -45.87 32.32
N ASN A 263 -16.26 -46.38 31.29
CA ASN A 263 -16.74 -47.68 30.90
C ASN A 263 -15.97 -48.79 31.69
N VAL A 264 -16.19 -48.84 33.00
CA VAL A 264 -16.02 -50.07 33.74
C VAL A 264 -17.35 -50.83 33.64
N GLU A 265 -17.73 -51.24 32.48
CA GLU A 265 -18.54 -52.43 32.27
C GLU A 265 -17.54 -53.59 32.30
N ILE A 266 -17.45 -54.15 33.49
CA ILE A 266 -16.88 -55.49 33.76
C ILE A 266 -17.86 -56.54 33.22
#